data_10e98245044a7cd6c4009dba5ab518f4
#
_entry.id   10e98245044a7cd6c4009dba5ab518f4
#
_cell.length_a   1.000
_cell.length_b   1.000
_cell.length_c   1.000
_cell.angle_alpha   90.00
_cell.angle_beta   90.00
_cell.angle_gamma   90.00
#
_symmetry.space_group_name_H-M   'P 1'
#
loop_
_entity.id
_entity.type
_entity.pdbx_description
1 polymer ?
#
loop_
_entity_poly.entity_id
_entity_poly.type
_entity_poly.pdbx_seq_one_letter_code
_entity_poly.pdbx_strand_id
1 'polypeptide(L)'
;MYNEFKDVADFRMVYIREAHAADGPRPMGAGRSLGIKEHKNYNERCQTAEMLINDKSLTMPMLIDNMNNSVNLAYQAHPDRVFLVRTDGRLAVAAERGPWGFAPGLEATEKWLSKFKQSGVEPPLSQDAVQAAEKRAADRESNNPDPSGNQPTDPSNNDR
;
A
#
# COMPACT_ATOMS: atom_id res chain seq x y z
N MET A 1 15.45 6.15 9.91
CA MET A 1 14.11 5.62 10.29
C MET A 1 14.12 4.14 10.65
N TYR A 2 14.34 3.15 9.73
CA TYR A 2 14.26 1.71 10.07
C TYR A 2 15.11 1.34 11.29
N ASN A 3 16.41 1.62 11.29
CA ASN A 3 17.30 1.27 12.40
C ASN A 3 16.96 1.96 13.73
N GLU A 4 16.24 3.06 13.68
CA GLU A 4 15.86 3.85 14.83
C GLU A 4 14.55 3.37 15.48
N PHE A 5 13.64 2.84 14.68
CA PHE A 5 12.28 2.50 15.12
C PHE A 5 11.93 1.01 15.03
N LYS A 6 12.83 0.15 14.54
CA LYS A 6 12.58 -1.29 14.37
C LYS A 6 12.21 -2.02 15.68
N ASP A 7 12.55 -1.42 16.82
CA ASP A 7 12.24 -2.00 18.15
C ASP A 7 10.82 -1.63 18.63
N VAL A 8 10.16 -0.67 17.97
CA VAL A 8 8.82 -0.19 18.35
C VAL A 8 7.79 -0.32 17.23
N ALA A 9 8.22 -0.66 16.03
CA ALA A 9 7.34 -0.87 14.89
C ALA A 9 7.88 -1.94 13.95
N ASP A 10 6.98 -2.72 13.35
CA ASP A 10 7.31 -3.62 12.27
C ASP A 10 7.41 -2.88 10.94
N PHE A 11 8.53 -3.06 10.25
CA PHE A 11 8.76 -2.47 8.93
C PHE A 11 8.71 -3.55 7.85
N ARG A 12 8.03 -3.26 6.78
CA ARG A 12 8.00 -4.09 5.57
C ARG A 12 8.13 -3.19 4.34
N MET A 13 9.09 -3.51 3.50
CA MET A 13 9.10 -3.00 2.14
C MET A 13 8.33 -3.99 1.25
N VAL A 14 7.50 -3.51 0.37
CA VAL A 14 6.83 -4.35 -0.62
C VAL A 14 7.31 -3.95 -2.00
N TYR A 15 8.04 -4.84 -2.66
CA TYR A 15 8.45 -4.64 -4.04
C TYR A 15 7.26 -4.96 -4.96
N ILE A 16 6.80 -3.95 -5.65
CA ILE A 16 5.68 -4.03 -6.59
C ILE A 16 6.20 -4.08 -8.05
N ARG A 17 5.33 -3.88 -9.03
CA ARG A 17 5.76 -3.80 -10.42
C ARG A 17 6.69 -2.61 -10.65
N GLU A 18 7.58 -2.73 -11.65
CA GLU A 18 8.50 -1.66 -12.03
C GLU A 18 7.75 -0.45 -12.62
N ALA A 19 8.11 0.75 -12.16
CA ALA A 19 7.48 1.98 -12.62
C ALA A 19 8.18 2.58 -13.86
N HIS A 20 9.48 2.31 -14.00
CA HIS A 20 10.34 2.91 -14.98
C HIS A 20 11.19 1.88 -15.73
N ALA A 21 10.56 0.74 -16.07
CA ALA A 21 11.21 -0.34 -16.81
C ALA A 21 11.88 0.17 -18.08
N ALA A 22 13.02 -0.44 -18.43
CA ALA A 22 13.82 -0.07 -19.61
C ALA A 22 13.06 -0.24 -20.93
N ASP A 23 12.12 -1.18 -20.96
CA ASP A 23 11.22 -1.47 -22.09
C ASP A 23 9.81 -0.86 -21.92
N GLY A 24 9.61 -0.09 -20.86
CA GLY A 24 8.36 0.61 -20.59
C GLY A 24 8.26 1.97 -21.29
N PRO A 25 7.12 2.67 -21.12
CA PRO A 25 6.86 3.94 -21.82
C PRO A 25 7.70 5.12 -21.31
N ARG A 26 8.28 5.01 -20.12
CA ARG A 26 9.07 6.07 -19.46
C ARG A 26 10.28 5.49 -18.72
N PRO A 27 11.31 5.01 -19.45
CA PRO A 27 12.52 4.45 -18.84
C PRO A 27 13.30 5.53 -18.08
N MET A 28 13.46 5.37 -16.78
CA MET A 28 14.18 6.31 -15.89
C MET A 28 14.97 5.58 -14.81
N GLY A 29 15.89 6.31 -14.15
CA GLY A 29 16.61 5.82 -12.97
C GLY A 29 17.24 4.43 -13.16
N ALA A 30 17.09 3.58 -12.19
CA ALA A 30 17.64 2.22 -12.19
C ALA A 30 17.08 1.36 -13.33
N GLY A 31 15.81 1.49 -13.67
CA GLY A 31 15.21 0.79 -14.79
C GLY A 31 16.00 1.01 -16.07
N ARG A 32 16.31 2.27 -16.40
CA ARG A 32 17.11 2.63 -17.58
C ARG A 32 18.58 2.25 -17.41
N SER A 33 19.23 2.62 -16.31
CA SER A 33 20.67 2.48 -16.13
C SER A 33 21.13 1.03 -15.93
N LEU A 34 20.30 0.19 -15.31
CA LEU A 34 20.56 -1.22 -15.08
C LEU A 34 19.86 -2.14 -16.10
N GLY A 35 19.11 -1.58 -17.03
CA GLY A 35 18.38 -2.35 -18.03
C GLY A 35 17.24 -3.21 -17.44
N ILE A 36 16.67 -2.79 -16.29
CA ILE A 36 15.58 -3.52 -15.64
C ILE A 36 14.33 -3.42 -16.51
N LYS A 37 13.85 -4.57 -16.97
CA LYS A 37 12.66 -4.67 -17.82
C LYS A 37 11.41 -4.91 -16.99
N GLU A 38 10.24 -4.75 -17.61
CA GLU A 38 9.01 -5.16 -16.99
C GLU A 38 8.98 -6.69 -16.75
N HIS A 39 8.62 -7.09 -15.53
CA HIS A 39 8.68 -8.50 -15.11
C HIS A 39 7.57 -9.31 -15.79
N LYS A 40 7.93 -10.41 -16.42
CA LYS A 40 7.01 -11.33 -17.10
C LYS A 40 6.53 -12.47 -16.19
N ASN A 41 7.26 -12.73 -15.11
CA ASN A 41 6.95 -13.77 -14.15
C ASN A 41 7.47 -13.40 -12.75
N TYR A 42 7.04 -14.17 -11.75
CA TYR A 42 7.36 -13.91 -10.35
C TYR A 42 8.87 -14.03 -10.06
N ASN A 43 9.56 -14.96 -10.71
CA ASN A 43 11.00 -15.15 -10.51
C ASN A 43 11.80 -13.92 -10.98
N GLU A 44 11.46 -13.33 -12.12
CA GLU A 44 12.10 -12.09 -12.58
C GLU A 44 11.88 -10.94 -11.59
N ARG A 45 10.66 -10.83 -11.01
CA ARG A 45 10.36 -9.83 -9.97
C ARG A 45 11.20 -10.04 -8.72
N CYS A 46 11.37 -11.29 -8.27
CA CYS A 46 12.25 -11.64 -7.16
C CYS A 46 13.70 -11.24 -7.43
N GLN A 47 14.24 -11.60 -8.59
CA GLN A 47 15.62 -11.26 -8.97
C GLN A 47 15.86 -9.75 -8.96
N THR A 48 14.91 -8.95 -9.48
CA THR A 48 15.05 -7.49 -9.46
C THR A 48 14.95 -6.93 -8.05
N ALA A 49 14.08 -7.49 -7.20
CA ALA A 49 14.02 -7.11 -5.78
C ALA A 49 15.33 -7.42 -5.04
N GLU A 50 15.97 -8.55 -5.31
CA GLU A 50 17.30 -8.90 -4.77
C GLU A 50 18.37 -7.92 -5.26
N MET A 51 18.34 -7.53 -6.53
CA MET A 51 19.26 -6.52 -7.07
C MET A 51 19.09 -5.19 -6.31
N LEU A 52 17.86 -4.75 -6.02
CA LEU A 52 17.59 -3.55 -5.25
C LEU A 52 18.10 -3.65 -3.80
N ILE A 53 17.89 -4.79 -3.14
CA ILE A 53 18.39 -5.05 -1.79
C ILE A 53 19.91 -4.89 -1.76
N ASN A 54 20.61 -5.50 -2.72
CA ASN A 54 22.06 -5.48 -2.78
C ASN A 54 22.60 -4.10 -3.15
N ASP A 55 22.02 -3.43 -4.15
CA ASP A 55 22.45 -2.09 -4.62
C ASP A 55 22.30 -1.02 -3.52
N LYS A 56 21.24 -1.10 -2.74
CA LYS A 56 20.94 -0.14 -1.66
C LYS A 56 21.37 -0.64 -0.27
N SER A 57 21.97 -1.81 -0.16
CA SER A 57 22.34 -2.44 1.12
C SER A 57 21.16 -2.41 2.13
N LEU A 58 19.97 -2.78 1.66
CA LEU A 58 18.76 -2.74 2.48
C LEU A 58 18.77 -3.85 3.52
N THR A 59 18.53 -3.49 4.76
CA THR A 59 18.43 -4.43 5.89
C THR A 59 17.00 -4.64 6.37
N MET A 60 16.06 -3.87 5.86
CA MET A 60 14.63 -3.98 6.16
C MET A 60 14.04 -5.19 5.43
N PRO A 61 13.17 -5.98 6.09
CA PRO A 61 12.49 -7.10 5.44
C PRO A 61 11.71 -6.65 4.20
N MET A 62 11.90 -7.38 3.10
CA MET A 62 11.22 -7.10 1.83
C MET A 62 10.26 -8.24 1.49
N LEU A 63 9.05 -7.88 1.14
CA LEU A 63 8.03 -8.72 0.54
C LEU A 63 7.93 -8.41 -0.95
N ILE A 64 7.43 -9.35 -1.73
CA ILE A 64 7.29 -9.20 -3.18
C ILE A 64 5.81 -9.38 -3.53
N ASP A 65 5.25 -8.38 -4.18
CA ASP A 65 3.87 -8.45 -4.68
C ASP A 65 3.76 -9.53 -5.78
N ASN A 66 2.64 -10.21 -5.81
CA ASN A 66 2.41 -11.23 -6.84
C ASN A 66 2.13 -10.60 -8.21
N MET A 67 2.16 -11.42 -9.26
CA MET A 67 2.06 -10.94 -10.65
C MET A 67 0.71 -10.30 -10.99
N ASN A 68 -0.33 -10.58 -10.23
CA ASN A 68 -1.62 -9.89 -10.36
C ASN A 68 -1.64 -8.50 -9.68
N ASN A 69 -0.51 -8.10 -9.05
CA ASN A 69 -0.34 -6.81 -8.38
C ASN A 69 -1.37 -6.54 -7.28
N SER A 70 -1.77 -7.57 -6.52
CA SER A 70 -2.84 -7.46 -5.52
C SER A 70 -2.54 -6.43 -4.43
N VAL A 71 -1.31 -6.37 -3.92
CA VAL A 71 -0.92 -5.38 -2.92
C VAL A 71 -0.87 -3.98 -3.53
N ASN A 72 -0.23 -3.84 -4.69
CA ASN A 72 -0.21 -2.57 -5.41
C ASN A 72 -1.62 -2.02 -5.66
N LEU A 73 -2.56 -2.86 -6.09
CA LEU A 73 -3.94 -2.46 -6.35
C LEU A 73 -4.68 -2.09 -5.07
N ALA A 74 -4.58 -2.91 -4.01
CA ALA A 74 -5.25 -2.67 -2.74
C ALA A 74 -4.80 -1.35 -2.08
N TYR A 75 -3.51 -1.07 -2.12
CA TYR A 75 -2.91 0.14 -1.53
C TYR A 75 -2.82 1.30 -2.52
N GLN A 76 -3.12 1.09 -3.81
CA GLN A 76 -2.88 2.08 -4.87
C GLN A 76 -1.44 2.63 -4.81
N ALA A 77 -0.46 1.74 -4.68
CA ALA A 77 0.89 2.08 -4.25
C ALA A 77 1.81 2.59 -5.37
N HIS A 78 1.48 2.32 -6.64
CA HIS A 78 2.34 2.66 -7.78
C HIS A 78 2.43 4.18 -8.03
N PRO A 79 3.62 4.79 -8.27
CA PRO A 79 4.93 4.15 -8.40
C PRO A 79 5.59 3.77 -7.07
N ASP A 80 5.34 4.50 -6.01
CA ASP A 80 5.76 4.28 -4.64
C ASP A 80 4.79 4.96 -3.66
N ARG A 81 4.71 4.46 -2.42
CA ARG A 81 3.84 5.01 -1.39
C ARG A 81 4.23 4.53 0.01
N VAL A 82 3.99 5.36 1.02
CA VAL A 82 4.25 5.05 2.42
C VAL A 82 2.94 4.93 3.20
N PHE A 83 2.86 3.92 4.04
CA PHE A 83 1.74 3.71 4.95
C PHE A 83 2.24 3.41 6.36
N LEU A 84 1.54 3.90 7.36
CA LEU A 84 1.70 3.50 8.75
C LEU A 84 0.37 2.94 9.24
N VAL A 85 0.40 1.69 9.66
CA VAL A 85 -0.77 0.97 10.20
C VAL A 85 -0.62 0.88 11.71
N ARG A 86 -1.66 1.23 12.44
CA ARG A 86 -1.75 1.13 13.90
C ARG A 86 -2.06 -0.31 14.32
N THR A 87 -1.92 -0.58 15.60
CA THR A 87 -2.26 -1.89 16.18
C THR A 87 -3.74 -2.25 16.05
N ASP A 88 -4.63 -1.25 15.92
CA ASP A 88 -6.05 -1.43 15.64
C ASP A 88 -6.38 -1.67 14.15
N GLY A 89 -5.37 -1.76 13.30
CA GLY A 89 -5.51 -1.97 11.86
C GLY A 89 -5.85 -0.72 11.04
N ARG A 90 -6.00 0.44 11.67
CA ARG A 90 -6.28 1.70 10.97
C ARG A 90 -5.01 2.36 10.46
N LEU A 91 -5.12 3.09 9.37
CA LEU A 91 -4.01 3.86 8.82
C LEU A 91 -3.80 5.15 9.62
N ALA A 92 -2.64 5.28 10.28
CA ALA A 92 -2.21 6.54 10.89
C ALA A 92 -1.58 7.47 9.85
N VAL A 93 -0.90 6.90 8.84
CA VAL A 93 -0.37 7.63 7.70
C VAL A 93 -0.75 6.87 6.42
N ALA A 94 -1.31 7.58 5.47
CA ALA A 94 -1.53 7.15 4.10
C ALA A 94 -0.99 8.25 3.19
N ALA A 95 0.30 8.19 2.89
CA ALA A 95 0.96 9.21 2.08
C ALA A 95 0.36 9.31 0.68
N GLU A 96 0.51 10.45 0.04
CA GLU A 96 0.24 10.59 -1.38
C GLU A 96 1.25 9.78 -2.20
N ARG A 97 0.93 9.53 -3.46
CA ARG A 97 1.79 8.76 -4.36
C ARG A 97 3.08 9.52 -4.66
N GLY A 98 4.16 8.77 -4.84
CA GLY A 98 5.41 9.32 -5.33
C GLY A 98 5.33 9.89 -6.76
N PRO A 99 6.34 10.66 -7.14
CA PRO A 99 7.51 11.00 -6.30
C PRO A 99 7.21 12.07 -5.23
N TRP A 100 6.17 12.90 -5.40
CA TRP A 100 5.90 14.05 -4.53
C TRP A 100 5.37 13.70 -3.15
N GLY A 101 4.61 12.60 -3.03
CA GLY A 101 4.03 12.15 -1.77
C GLY A 101 4.98 11.32 -0.90
N PHE A 102 6.06 10.79 -1.46
CA PHE A 102 6.93 9.85 -0.74
C PHE A 102 7.69 10.51 0.41
N ALA A 103 8.41 11.59 0.16
CA ALA A 103 9.18 12.28 1.19
C ALA A 103 8.30 12.85 2.32
N PRO A 104 7.18 13.56 2.03
CA PRO A 104 6.23 13.97 3.06
C PRO A 104 5.65 12.80 3.85
N GLY A 105 5.41 11.67 3.21
CA GLY A 105 4.95 10.44 3.87
C GLY A 105 5.95 9.86 4.84
N LEU A 106 7.23 9.85 4.49
CA LEU A 106 8.31 9.44 5.38
C LEU A 106 8.40 10.37 6.60
N GLU A 107 8.36 11.68 6.39
CA GLU A 107 8.40 12.67 7.46
C GLU A 107 7.22 12.53 8.43
N ALA A 108 6.00 12.36 7.90
CA ALA A 108 4.81 12.13 8.72
C ALA A 108 4.93 10.84 9.54
N THR A 109 5.45 9.78 8.93
CA THR A 109 5.68 8.48 9.59
C THR A 109 6.72 8.61 10.70
N GLU A 110 7.84 9.26 10.45
CA GLU A 110 8.90 9.49 11.43
C GLU A 110 8.42 10.31 12.63
N LYS A 111 7.65 11.37 12.36
CA LYS A 111 7.03 12.20 13.39
C LYS A 111 6.07 11.41 14.28
N TRP A 112 5.27 10.53 13.68
CA TRP A 112 4.34 9.67 14.41
C TRP A 112 5.10 8.65 15.28
N LEU A 113 6.09 7.96 14.71
CA LEU A 113 6.90 6.96 15.40
C LEU A 113 7.71 7.58 16.55
N SER A 114 8.23 8.79 16.36
CA SER A 114 8.95 9.52 17.42
C SER A 114 8.04 9.80 18.63
N LYS A 115 6.81 10.24 18.39
CA LYS A 115 5.83 10.45 19.46
C LYS A 115 5.47 9.14 20.17
N PHE A 116 5.24 8.08 19.40
CA PHE A 116 4.94 6.76 19.94
C PHE A 116 6.10 6.24 20.80
N LYS A 117 7.34 6.32 20.32
CA LYS A 117 8.53 5.88 21.04
C LYS A 117 8.74 6.63 22.35
N GLN A 118 8.41 7.94 22.41
CA GLN A 118 8.53 8.75 23.60
C GLN A 118 7.45 8.47 24.65
N SER A 119 6.22 8.25 24.23
CA SER A 119 5.07 8.14 25.13
C SER A 119 4.66 6.69 25.43
N GLY A 120 5.03 5.74 24.60
CA GLY A 120 4.50 4.37 24.62
C GLY A 120 3.02 4.27 24.21
N VAL A 121 2.40 5.39 23.81
CA VAL A 121 0.97 5.47 23.44
C VAL A 121 0.86 5.90 22.00
N GLU A 122 0.06 5.16 21.21
CA GLU A 122 -0.20 5.53 19.82
C GLU A 122 -0.86 6.91 19.74
N PRO A 123 -0.29 7.86 18.97
CA PRO A 123 -0.94 9.13 18.74
C PRO A 123 -2.36 8.96 18.18
N PRO A 124 -3.33 9.79 18.56
CA PRO A 124 -4.67 9.74 18.01
C PRO A 124 -4.63 9.97 16.49
N LEU A 125 -5.61 9.39 15.80
CA LEU A 125 -5.82 9.72 14.38
C LEU A 125 -6.17 11.20 14.24
N SER A 126 -5.70 11.83 13.16
CA SER A 126 -6.15 13.18 12.84
C SER A 126 -7.66 13.19 12.55
N GLN A 127 -8.34 14.30 12.82
CA GLN A 127 -9.77 14.42 12.52
C GLN A 127 -10.04 14.17 11.03
N ASP A 128 -9.17 14.65 10.14
CA ASP A 128 -9.28 14.41 8.69
C ASP A 128 -9.18 12.92 8.34
N ALA A 129 -8.30 12.17 9.02
CA ALA A 129 -8.16 10.73 8.83
C ALA A 129 -9.40 9.96 9.30
N VAL A 130 -10.01 10.40 10.41
CA VAL A 130 -11.27 9.82 10.92
C VAL A 130 -12.41 10.08 9.93
N GLN A 131 -12.61 11.32 9.51
CA GLN A 131 -13.64 11.70 8.54
C GLN A 131 -13.48 10.99 7.19
N ALA A 132 -12.23 10.87 6.71
CA ALA A 132 -11.95 10.13 5.47
C ALA A 132 -12.26 8.63 5.60
N ALA A 133 -12.02 8.04 6.77
CA ALA A 133 -12.36 6.65 7.04
C ALA A 133 -13.88 6.43 7.11
N GLU A 134 -14.60 7.31 7.77
CA GLU A 134 -16.07 7.29 7.88
C GLU A 134 -16.73 7.44 6.51
N LYS A 135 -16.26 8.39 5.69
CA LYS A 135 -16.74 8.56 4.32
C LYS A 135 -16.54 7.31 3.48
N ARG A 136 -15.35 6.69 3.55
CA ARG A 136 -15.08 5.44 2.80
C ARG A 136 -15.93 4.27 3.28
N ALA A 137 -16.26 4.19 4.56
CA ALA A 137 -17.16 3.19 5.11
C ALA A 137 -18.58 3.37 4.54
N ALA A 138 -19.10 4.60 4.56
CA ALA A 138 -20.40 4.93 4.00
C ALA A 138 -20.49 4.65 2.48
N ASP A 139 -19.44 5.00 1.71
CA ASP A 139 -19.35 4.72 0.28
C ASP A 139 -19.33 3.20 -0.03
N ARG A 140 -18.76 2.38 0.86
CA ARG A 140 -18.77 0.91 0.73
C ARG A 140 -20.15 0.33 1.01
N GLU A 141 -20.84 0.79 2.04
CA GLU A 141 -22.19 0.34 2.35
C GLU A 141 -23.18 0.70 1.23
N SER A 142 -23.06 1.89 0.66
CA SER A 142 -23.92 2.32 -0.46
C SER A 142 -23.67 1.56 -1.78
N ASN A 143 -22.45 1.04 -1.99
CA ASN A 143 -22.04 0.32 -3.21
C ASN A 143 -22.10 -1.20 -3.08
N ASN A 144 -22.47 -1.75 -1.92
CA ASN A 144 -22.64 -3.18 -1.73
C ASN A 144 -24.15 -3.49 -1.52
N PRO A 145 -24.93 -3.74 -2.59
CA PRO A 145 -26.33 -4.13 -2.43
C PRO A 145 -26.37 -5.44 -1.65
N ASP A 146 -27.21 -5.46 -0.63
CA ASP A 146 -27.49 -6.60 0.26
C ASP A 146 -27.62 -7.91 -0.55
N PRO A 147 -26.78 -8.92 -0.31
CA PRO A 147 -26.90 -10.22 -0.96
C PRO A 147 -28.14 -11.01 -0.52
N SER A 148 -28.93 -10.51 0.44
CA SER A 148 -30.17 -11.11 0.92
C SER A 148 -31.44 -10.59 0.23
N GLY A 149 -31.32 -9.99 -0.97
CA GLY A 149 -32.44 -9.50 -1.76
C GLY A 149 -33.49 -10.60 -2.04
N ASN A 150 -34.39 -10.73 -1.09
CA ASN A 150 -35.62 -11.50 -1.19
C ASN A 150 -36.44 -10.90 -2.32
N GLN A 151 -36.37 -11.49 -3.52
CA GLN A 151 -37.31 -11.12 -4.58
C GLN A 151 -38.73 -11.42 -4.10
N PRO A 152 -39.66 -10.46 -4.16
CA PRO A 152 -41.07 -10.76 -3.91
C PRO A 152 -41.52 -11.75 -4.95
N THR A 153 -41.95 -12.93 -4.51
CA THR A 153 -42.61 -13.92 -5.33
C THR A 153 -43.86 -13.29 -5.89
N ASP A 154 -43.90 -13.12 -7.20
CA ASP A 154 -45.08 -12.72 -7.97
C ASP A 154 -46.19 -13.76 -7.78
N PRO A 155 -47.36 -13.41 -7.20
CA PRO A 155 -48.47 -14.38 -6.98
C PRO A 155 -49.34 -14.63 -8.24
N SER A 156 -48.91 -14.20 -9.42
CA SER A 156 -49.76 -14.22 -10.62
C SER A 156 -49.49 -15.35 -11.62
N ASN A 157 -48.98 -16.51 -11.15
CA ASN A 157 -48.89 -17.65 -12.08
C ASN A 157 -49.53 -18.92 -11.49
N ASN A 158 -50.83 -18.81 -11.24
CA ASN A 158 -51.68 -19.97 -11.07
C ASN A 158 -52.93 -19.77 -11.94
N ASP A 159 -52.84 -20.23 -13.20
CA ASP A 159 -53.98 -20.67 -14.04
C ASP A 159 -53.50 -20.89 -15.46
N ARG A 160 -53.25 -22.16 -15.80
CA ARG A 160 -53.78 -22.92 -16.95
C ARG A 160 -52.95 -24.18 -17.20
#